data_9b5d2de5d5e800ca0ea7ae5bebda9869
#
_entry.id   9b5d2de5d5e800ca0ea7ae5bebda9869
#
_cell.length_a   1.000
_cell.length_b   1.000
_cell.length_c   1.000
_cell.angle_alpha   90.00
_cell.angle_beta   90.00
_cell.angle_gamma   90.00
#
_symmetry.space_group_name_H-M   'P 1'
#
loop_
_entity.id
_entity.type
_entity.pdbx_description
1 polymer ?
#
loop_
_entity_poly.entity_id
_entity_poly.type
_entity_poly.pdbx_seq_one_letter_code
_entity_poly.pdbx_strand_id
1 'polypeptide(L)'
;PLWNERTPVRTGHATTVLIQSGDDKIIVNPGLPAQAVQARLAERANLTPDQITHVFLTSFNPEARRALELFDKAKWLISPAERESVGIPLAQSLAQLAHSKQAAEDAGDDFPEDEQILLDILTKDIQILSKIQPAKDTIAKAVDLFPLPGVSQGTCGLLISEPTTTTLICGDAIPTIEHLQAGQVLEGADRKAAQASFQEAIEIADFLVLGRDNITPTILSRNPGNRVADFPE
;
A
#
# COMPACT_ATOMS: atom_id res chain seq x y z
N PRO A 1 -8.18 9.64 -19.13
CA PRO A 1 -7.34 8.42 -18.99
C PRO A 1 -6.23 8.68 -17.99
N LEU A 2 -5.90 7.68 -17.17
CA LEU A 2 -4.86 7.76 -16.15
C LEU A 2 -3.45 7.51 -16.71
N TRP A 3 -3.34 7.26 -17.99
CA TRP A 3 -2.08 7.07 -18.72
C TRP A 3 -2.15 7.79 -20.07
N ASN A 4 -0.99 8.16 -20.56
CA ASN A 4 -0.84 8.71 -21.89
C ASN A 4 -0.60 7.56 -22.87
N GLU A 5 -1.51 7.35 -23.82
CA GLU A 5 -1.39 6.30 -24.85
C GLU A 5 -0.17 6.46 -25.76
N ARG A 6 0.42 7.68 -25.82
CA ARG A 6 1.62 7.96 -26.62
C ARG A 6 2.93 7.67 -25.88
N THR A 7 2.88 7.60 -24.56
CA THR A 7 4.00 7.19 -23.71
C THR A 7 3.45 6.21 -22.69
N PRO A 8 3.98 4.99 -22.57
CA PRO A 8 3.49 3.98 -21.64
C PRO A 8 3.83 4.30 -20.18
N VAL A 9 3.77 5.59 -19.81
CA VAL A 9 4.02 6.04 -18.45
C VAL A 9 2.68 6.14 -17.74
N ARG A 10 2.42 5.22 -16.83
CA ARG A 10 1.30 5.30 -15.89
C ARG A 10 1.61 6.32 -14.81
N THR A 11 0.65 7.17 -14.46
CA THR A 11 0.78 8.03 -13.28
C THR A 11 0.85 7.15 -12.04
N GLY A 12 1.92 7.32 -11.26
CA GLY A 12 2.13 6.57 -10.04
C GLY A 12 1.06 6.90 -8.99
N HIS A 13 0.10 6.03 -8.82
CA HIS A 13 -0.83 6.02 -7.69
C HIS A 13 -1.21 4.58 -7.40
N ALA A 14 -1.39 4.28 -6.13
CA ALA A 14 -1.88 2.97 -5.72
C ALA A 14 -3.35 2.79 -6.12
N THR A 15 -3.72 1.54 -6.42
CA THR A 15 -5.12 1.15 -6.63
C THR A 15 -5.88 1.33 -5.33
N THR A 16 -6.94 2.15 -5.39
CA THR A 16 -7.85 2.36 -4.25
C THR A 16 -9.02 1.40 -4.33
N VAL A 17 -9.25 0.64 -3.27
CA VAL A 17 -10.34 -0.35 -3.20
C VAL A 17 -11.30 0.01 -2.08
N LEU A 18 -12.60 -0.14 -2.32
CA LEU A 18 -13.64 -0.12 -1.30
C LEU A 18 -14.12 -1.54 -1.04
N ILE A 19 -14.04 -1.99 0.20
CA ILE A 19 -14.64 -3.24 0.68
C ILE A 19 -15.84 -2.88 1.55
N GLN A 20 -16.97 -3.55 1.31
CA GLN A 20 -18.15 -3.45 2.16
C GLN A 20 -18.44 -4.83 2.74
N SER A 21 -18.33 -4.97 4.06
CA SER A 21 -18.55 -6.22 4.80
C SER A 21 -19.42 -5.96 6.02
N GLY A 22 -20.69 -6.25 5.91
CA GLY A 22 -21.68 -5.90 6.94
C GLY A 22 -21.75 -4.39 7.13
N ASP A 23 -21.53 -3.93 8.36
CA ASP A 23 -21.50 -2.50 8.69
C ASP A 23 -20.14 -1.85 8.40
N ASP A 24 -19.11 -2.65 8.16
CA ASP A 24 -17.77 -2.15 7.90
C ASP A 24 -17.61 -1.69 6.45
N LYS A 25 -17.05 -0.50 6.30
CA LYS A 25 -16.67 0.11 5.03
C LYS A 25 -15.19 0.44 5.09
N ILE A 26 -14.40 -0.32 4.34
CA ILE A 26 -12.94 -0.29 4.40
C ILE A 26 -12.41 0.29 3.10
N ILE A 27 -11.65 1.37 3.17
CA ILE A 27 -10.85 1.86 2.04
C ILE A 27 -9.46 1.27 2.15
N VAL A 28 -8.98 0.66 1.07
CA VAL A 28 -7.60 0.19 0.96
C VAL A 28 -6.83 1.13 0.04
N ASN A 29 -5.68 1.60 0.50
CA ASN A 29 -4.75 2.46 -0.25
C ASN A 29 -5.44 3.66 -0.93
N PRO A 30 -5.81 4.73 -0.22
CA PRO A 30 -6.36 5.93 -0.83
C PRO A 30 -5.30 6.71 -1.63
N GLY A 31 -4.85 6.15 -2.76
CA GLY A 31 -3.70 6.61 -3.53
C GLY A 31 -3.98 7.76 -4.51
N LEU A 32 -5.25 8.04 -4.82
CA LEU A 32 -5.63 9.18 -5.64
C LEU A 32 -5.65 10.48 -4.83
N PRO A 33 -5.61 11.66 -5.47
CA PRO A 33 -5.88 12.93 -4.78
C PRO A 33 -7.23 12.92 -4.07
N ALA A 34 -7.32 13.57 -2.89
CA ALA A 34 -8.49 13.55 -2.02
C ALA A 34 -9.81 13.86 -2.76
N GLN A 35 -9.83 14.90 -3.60
CA GLN A 35 -10.99 15.27 -4.40
C GLN A 35 -11.44 14.15 -5.36
N ALA A 36 -10.48 13.44 -5.96
CA ALA A 36 -10.78 12.33 -6.86
C ALA A 36 -11.34 11.11 -6.10
N VAL A 37 -10.79 10.81 -4.91
CA VAL A 37 -11.32 9.73 -4.06
C VAL A 37 -12.73 10.05 -3.62
N GLN A 38 -12.98 11.26 -3.14
CA GLN A 38 -14.31 11.72 -2.70
C GLN A 38 -15.34 11.64 -3.83
N ALA A 39 -15.00 12.14 -5.02
CA ALA A 39 -15.89 12.09 -6.18
C ALA A 39 -16.24 10.63 -6.56
N ARG A 40 -15.24 9.74 -6.59
CA ARG A 40 -15.45 8.32 -6.93
C ARG A 40 -16.25 7.56 -5.87
N LEU A 41 -16.07 7.87 -4.58
CA LEU A 41 -16.91 7.30 -3.51
C LEU A 41 -18.37 7.68 -3.69
N ALA A 42 -18.64 8.97 -3.95
CA ALA A 42 -19.99 9.45 -4.18
C ALA A 42 -20.61 8.82 -5.45
N GLU A 43 -19.87 8.82 -6.56
CA GLU A 43 -20.36 8.33 -7.85
C GLU A 43 -20.61 6.82 -7.88
N ARG A 44 -19.67 6.02 -7.31
CA ARG A 44 -19.71 4.56 -7.46
C ARG A 44 -20.38 3.83 -6.30
N ALA A 45 -20.37 4.41 -5.13
CA ALA A 45 -20.88 3.76 -3.92
C ALA A 45 -21.97 4.55 -3.19
N ASN A 46 -22.25 5.78 -3.63
CA ASN A 46 -23.13 6.71 -2.92
C ASN A 46 -22.73 6.91 -1.46
N LEU A 47 -21.42 7.00 -1.20
CA LEU A 47 -20.83 7.18 0.12
C LEU A 47 -20.08 8.51 0.22
N THR A 48 -20.02 9.02 1.45
CA THR A 48 -19.15 10.13 1.83
C THR A 48 -17.94 9.60 2.61
N PRO A 49 -16.83 10.35 2.68
CA PRO A 49 -15.67 9.94 3.49
C PRO A 49 -16.00 9.64 4.95
N ASP A 50 -16.93 10.38 5.53
CA ASP A 50 -17.38 10.22 6.93
C ASP A 50 -18.06 8.87 7.23
N GLN A 51 -18.50 8.17 6.20
CA GLN A 51 -19.14 6.86 6.32
C GLN A 51 -18.15 5.70 6.26
N ILE A 52 -16.89 5.99 5.98
CA ILE A 52 -15.83 4.99 5.97
C ILE A 52 -15.44 4.69 7.43
N THR A 53 -15.43 3.40 7.76
CA THR A 53 -15.13 2.94 9.13
C THR A 53 -13.65 2.67 9.34
N HIS A 54 -12.97 2.18 8.30
CA HIS A 54 -11.56 1.82 8.34
C HIS A 54 -10.84 2.25 7.06
N VAL A 55 -9.57 2.63 7.20
CA VAL A 55 -8.62 2.71 6.09
C VAL A 55 -7.51 1.71 6.37
N PHE A 56 -7.22 0.84 5.41
CA PHE A 56 -6.10 -0.08 5.48
C PHE A 56 -5.03 0.29 4.46
N LEU A 57 -3.78 0.33 4.90
CA LEU A 57 -2.61 0.54 4.04
C LEU A 57 -1.86 -0.79 3.86
N THR A 58 -1.64 -1.20 2.62
CA THR A 58 -0.84 -2.40 2.30
C THR A 58 0.64 -2.20 2.56
N SER A 59 1.09 -0.96 2.51
CA SER A 59 2.43 -0.49 2.88
C SER A 59 2.37 0.98 3.28
N PHE A 60 3.41 1.51 3.93
CA PHE A 60 3.49 2.92 4.29
C PHE A 60 3.97 3.82 3.14
N ASN A 61 3.92 3.34 1.92
CA ASN A 61 4.31 4.08 0.73
C ASN A 61 3.46 5.37 0.58
N PRO A 62 4.07 6.55 0.33
CA PRO A 62 3.34 7.81 0.09
C PRO A 62 2.24 7.71 -0.98
N GLU A 63 2.46 6.89 -2.02
CA GLU A 63 1.48 6.67 -3.08
C GLU A 63 0.23 5.92 -2.62
N ALA A 64 0.34 5.09 -1.58
CA ALA A 64 -0.78 4.35 -1.01
C ALA A 64 -1.64 5.20 -0.06
N ARG A 65 -1.10 6.28 0.51
CA ARG A 65 -1.71 7.08 1.57
C ARG A 65 -2.01 8.54 1.21
N ARG A 66 -2.00 8.86 -0.09
CA ARG A 66 -2.09 10.25 -0.58
C ARG A 66 -3.35 11.00 -0.10
N ALA A 67 -4.49 10.32 0.00
CA ALA A 67 -5.75 10.89 0.49
C ALA A 67 -6.13 10.36 1.88
N LEU A 68 -5.18 9.89 2.68
CA LEU A 68 -5.45 9.28 3.99
C LEU A 68 -6.18 10.25 4.93
N GLU A 69 -5.76 11.52 4.95
CA GLU A 69 -6.32 12.56 5.81
C GLU A 69 -7.79 12.91 5.47
N LEU A 70 -8.29 12.51 4.29
CA LEU A 70 -9.70 12.64 3.95
C LEU A 70 -10.61 11.80 4.86
N PHE A 71 -10.06 10.75 5.47
CA PHE A 71 -10.77 9.78 6.30
C PHE A 71 -10.42 9.93 7.79
N ASP A 72 -10.48 11.16 8.30
CA ASP A 72 -10.09 11.50 9.68
C ASP A 72 -10.96 10.84 10.75
N LYS A 73 -12.20 10.46 10.41
CA LYS A 73 -13.14 9.74 11.29
C LYS A 73 -12.95 8.22 11.27
N ALA A 74 -12.26 7.69 10.27
CA ALA A 74 -12.01 6.26 10.15
C ALA A 74 -10.83 5.82 11.03
N LYS A 75 -10.81 4.54 11.41
CA LYS A 75 -9.62 3.92 12.01
C LYS A 75 -8.61 3.63 10.91
N TRP A 76 -7.41 4.18 11.05
CA TRP A 76 -6.32 3.90 10.12
C TRP A 76 -5.54 2.68 10.59
N LEU A 77 -5.36 1.72 9.70
CA LEU A 77 -4.78 0.42 9.99
C LEU A 77 -3.62 0.11 9.03
N ILE A 78 -2.61 -0.56 9.55
CA ILE A 78 -1.48 -1.11 8.78
C ILE A 78 -1.05 -2.42 9.46
N SER A 79 -0.36 -3.30 8.75
CA SER A 79 0.16 -4.52 9.38
C SER A 79 1.14 -4.16 10.52
N PRO A 80 1.17 -4.93 11.63
CA PRO A 80 2.12 -4.70 12.70
C PRO A 80 3.58 -4.70 12.21
N ALA A 81 3.93 -5.63 11.33
CA ALA A 81 5.27 -5.75 10.77
C ALA A 81 5.67 -4.53 9.92
N GLU A 82 4.76 -3.98 9.12
CA GLU A 82 5.03 -2.77 8.33
C GLU A 82 5.20 -1.56 9.25
N ARG A 83 4.35 -1.42 10.25
CA ARG A 83 4.44 -0.33 11.21
C ARG A 83 5.79 -0.31 11.94
N GLU A 84 6.30 -1.47 12.32
CA GLU A 84 7.59 -1.61 12.98
C GLU A 84 8.76 -1.34 12.02
N SER A 85 8.75 -1.98 10.84
CA SER A 85 9.83 -1.87 9.85
C SER A 85 10.02 -0.44 9.32
N VAL A 86 8.94 0.34 9.27
CA VAL A 86 8.98 1.75 8.86
C VAL A 86 9.26 2.68 10.04
N GLY A 87 8.68 2.42 11.21
CA GLY A 87 8.72 3.32 12.35
C GLY A 87 10.13 3.50 12.92
N ILE A 88 10.91 2.43 13.00
CA ILE A 88 12.28 2.47 13.54
C ILE A 88 13.20 3.33 12.67
N PRO A 89 13.32 3.10 11.33
CA PRO A 89 14.15 3.95 10.47
C PRO A 89 13.71 5.42 10.44
N LEU A 90 12.40 5.68 10.40
CA LEU A 90 11.87 7.04 10.43
C LEU A 90 12.28 7.77 11.71
N ALA A 91 12.13 7.13 12.87
CA ALA A 91 12.50 7.73 14.14
C ALA A 91 14.01 8.00 14.23
N GLN A 92 14.84 7.10 13.74
CA GLN A 92 16.29 7.26 13.69
C GLN A 92 16.71 8.42 12.78
N SER A 93 16.14 8.49 11.56
CA SER A 93 16.43 9.57 10.61
C SER A 93 15.98 10.92 11.13
N LEU A 94 14.80 11.00 11.76
CA LEU A 94 14.32 12.24 12.39
C LEU A 94 15.24 12.70 13.51
N ALA A 95 15.65 11.78 14.41
CA ALA A 95 16.54 12.11 15.52
C ALA A 95 17.91 12.61 15.01
N GLN A 96 18.44 11.99 13.96
CA GLN A 96 19.71 12.39 13.36
C GLN A 96 19.63 13.80 12.77
N LEU A 97 18.59 14.08 11.96
CA LEU A 97 18.41 15.42 11.36
C LEU A 97 18.13 16.50 12.40
N ALA A 98 17.33 16.19 13.43
CA ALA A 98 17.08 17.11 14.52
C ALA A 98 18.38 17.45 15.29
N HIS A 99 19.26 16.47 15.48
CA HIS A 99 20.57 16.69 16.11
C HIS A 99 21.50 17.55 15.21
N SER A 100 21.53 17.28 13.91
CA SER A 100 22.31 18.08 12.95
C SER A 100 21.83 19.54 12.91
N LYS A 101 20.53 19.77 12.95
CA LYS A 101 19.93 21.10 13.01
C LYS A 101 20.37 21.84 14.29
N GLN A 102 20.26 21.18 15.44
CA GLN A 102 20.68 21.79 16.71
C GLN A 102 22.18 22.14 16.70
N ALA A 103 23.02 21.27 16.16
CA ALA A 103 24.45 21.51 16.06
C ALA A 103 24.78 22.71 15.15
N ALA A 104 24.07 22.90 14.03
CA ALA A 104 24.21 24.07 13.16
C ALA A 104 23.79 25.36 13.88
N GLU A 105 22.64 25.33 14.58
CA GLU A 105 22.15 26.48 15.37
C GLU A 105 23.16 26.87 16.48
N ASP A 106 23.72 25.89 17.19
CA ASP A 106 24.72 26.12 18.25
C ASP A 106 26.05 26.69 17.70
N ALA A 107 26.42 26.32 16.46
CA ALA A 107 27.59 26.84 15.78
C ALA A 107 27.38 28.23 15.14
N GLY A 108 26.11 28.66 15.01
CA GLY A 108 25.74 29.90 14.30
C GLY A 108 25.74 29.73 12.78
N ASP A 109 25.68 28.50 12.29
CA ASP A 109 25.63 28.16 10.88
C ASP A 109 24.19 28.01 10.39
N ASP A 110 23.96 28.23 9.09
CA ASP A 110 22.67 27.99 8.45
C ASP A 110 22.44 26.49 8.28
N PHE A 111 21.24 26.00 8.68
CA PHE A 111 20.82 24.64 8.39
C PHE A 111 20.39 24.52 6.90
N PRO A 112 20.87 23.53 6.13
CA PRO A 112 20.57 23.40 4.72
C PRO A 112 19.06 23.29 4.44
N GLU A 113 18.57 23.99 3.41
CA GLU A 113 17.16 24.05 3.07
C GLU A 113 16.58 22.67 2.69
N ASP A 114 17.33 21.86 1.97
CA ASP A 114 16.96 20.49 1.60
C ASP A 114 16.84 19.57 2.83
N GLU A 115 17.72 19.72 3.83
CA GLU A 115 17.62 19.00 5.10
C GLU A 115 16.44 19.49 5.94
N GLN A 116 16.10 20.77 5.90
CA GLN A 116 14.90 21.31 6.56
C GLN A 116 13.63 20.72 5.93
N ILE A 117 13.55 20.65 4.59
CA ILE A 117 12.42 20.03 3.88
C ILE A 117 12.30 18.54 4.27
N LEU A 118 13.42 17.83 4.32
CA LEU A 118 13.42 16.42 4.74
C LEU A 118 12.96 16.25 6.18
N LEU A 119 13.40 17.11 7.09
CA LEU A 119 12.99 17.13 8.50
C LEU A 119 11.47 17.33 8.62
N ASP A 120 10.89 18.23 7.85
CA ASP A 120 9.45 18.51 7.83
C ASP A 120 8.66 17.29 7.30
N ILE A 121 9.16 16.64 6.24
CA ILE A 121 8.56 15.40 5.68
C ILE A 121 8.59 14.27 6.71
N LEU A 122 9.74 14.01 7.34
CA LEU A 122 9.87 12.96 8.34
C LEU A 122 9.00 13.23 9.57
N THR A 123 8.92 14.49 9.99
CA THR A 123 8.04 14.90 11.09
C THR A 123 6.57 14.61 10.78
N LYS A 124 6.13 14.97 9.57
CA LYS A 124 4.77 14.68 9.11
C LYS A 124 4.51 13.17 9.03
N ASP A 125 5.45 12.41 8.50
CA ASP A 125 5.32 10.96 8.37
C ASP A 125 5.22 10.25 9.72
N ILE A 126 6.00 10.67 10.72
CA ILE A 126 5.88 10.16 12.09
C ILE A 126 4.52 10.54 12.72
N GLN A 127 4.03 11.77 12.50
CA GLN A 127 2.71 12.18 12.97
C GLN A 127 1.59 11.31 12.35
N ILE A 128 1.69 11.00 11.07
CA ILE A 128 0.75 10.10 10.40
C ILE A 128 0.86 8.69 10.99
N LEU A 129 2.07 8.14 11.07
CA LEU A 129 2.31 6.79 11.58
C LEU A 129 1.85 6.62 13.03
N SER A 130 1.96 7.68 13.86
CA SER A 130 1.49 7.67 15.25
C SER A 130 -0.03 7.49 15.38
N LYS A 131 -0.79 7.93 14.39
CA LYS A 131 -2.26 7.77 14.33
C LYS A 131 -2.69 6.42 13.78
N ILE A 132 -1.81 5.73 13.03
CA ILE A 132 -2.12 4.45 12.42
C ILE A 132 -1.98 3.35 13.49
N GLN A 133 -3.01 2.52 13.59
CA GLN A 133 -3.05 1.40 14.54
C GLN A 133 -2.57 0.12 13.86
N PRO A 134 -1.94 -0.82 14.62
CA PRO A 134 -1.66 -2.15 14.11
C PRO A 134 -2.99 -2.88 13.84
N ALA A 135 -3.12 -3.42 12.65
CA ALA A 135 -4.28 -4.21 12.26
C ALA A 135 -4.27 -5.57 12.99
N LYS A 136 -5.47 -6.10 13.24
CA LYS A 136 -5.66 -7.49 13.70
C LYS A 136 -5.67 -8.41 12.49
N ASP A 137 -5.46 -9.71 12.71
CA ASP A 137 -5.48 -10.71 11.65
C ASP A 137 -6.80 -10.69 10.84
N THR A 138 -7.93 -10.48 11.51
CA THR A 138 -9.23 -10.25 10.87
C THR A 138 -9.66 -8.81 11.08
N ILE A 139 -9.89 -8.08 10.00
CA ILE A 139 -10.32 -6.67 10.02
C ILE A 139 -11.85 -6.56 10.05
N ALA A 140 -12.52 -7.38 9.23
CA ALA A 140 -13.98 -7.46 9.15
C ALA A 140 -14.39 -8.90 8.77
N LYS A 141 -15.69 -9.17 8.75
CA LYS A 141 -16.17 -10.49 8.36
C LYS A 141 -15.67 -10.88 6.97
N ALA A 142 -14.98 -12.03 6.87
CA ALA A 142 -14.38 -12.55 5.64
C ALA A 142 -13.31 -11.62 5.01
N VAL A 143 -12.68 -10.77 5.81
CA VAL A 143 -11.58 -9.88 5.38
C VAL A 143 -10.42 -10.05 6.35
N ASP A 144 -9.40 -10.76 5.92
CA ASP A 144 -8.25 -11.14 6.73
C ASP A 144 -6.96 -10.53 6.20
N LEU A 145 -5.99 -10.29 7.11
CA LEU A 145 -4.65 -9.91 6.73
C LEU A 145 -3.98 -11.06 5.96
N PHE A 146 -3.27 -10.68 4.90
CA PHE A 146 -2.46 -11.61 4.14
C PHE A 146 -1.04 -11.06 3.98
N PRO A 147 -0.04 -11.55 4.74
CA PRO A 147 1.34 -11.09 4.65
C PRO A 147 1.92 -11.31 3.24
N LEU A 148 2.55 -10.28 2.69
CA LEU A 148 3.19 -10.31 1.37
C LEU A 148 4.56 -9.61 1.45
N PRO A 149 5.47 -10.06 2.35
CA PRO A 149 6.76 -9.42 2.53
C PRO A 149 7.61 -9.47 1.25
N GLY A 150 8.54 -8.49 1.13
CA GLY A 150 9.50 -8.46 0.05
C GLY A 150 9.78 -7.06 -0.47
N VAL A 151 8.76 -6.29 -0.87
CA VAL A 151 8.90 -4.86 -1.22
C VAL A 151 9.29 -4.06 0.02
N SER A 152 8.62 -4.31 1.12
CA SER A 152 9.06 -4.01 2.49
C SER A 152 8.97 -5.29 3.33
N GLN A 153 9.52 -5.29 4.54
CA GLN A 153 9.42 -6.44 5.44
C GLN A 153 8.00 -6.70 5.92
N GLY A 154 7.15 -5.68 5.91
CA GLY A 154 5.81 -5.75 6.45
C GLY A 154 4.70 -5.52 5.43
N THR A 155 5.01 -5.45 4.13
CA THR A 155 3.99 -5.38 3.07
C THR A 155 2.93 -6.45 3.31
N CYS A 156 1.65 -6.05 3.29
CA CYS A 156 0.55 -6.93 3.65
C CYS A 156 -0.67 -6.62 2.78
N GLY A 157 -1.27 -7.64 2.21
CA GLY A 157 -2.54 -7.55 1.50
C GLY A 157 -3.75 -7.81 2.39
N LEU A 158 -4.92 -7.84 1.77
CA LEU A 158 -6.17 -8.30 2.37
C LEU A 158 -6.76 -9.43 1.53
N LEU A 159 -6.99 -10.57 2.17
CA LEU A 159 -7.70 -11.70 1.58
C LEU A 159 -9.19 -11.57 1.90
N ILE A 160 -10.01 -11.56 0.86
CA ILE A 160 -11.46 -11.53 0.96
C ILE A 160 -11.97 -12.90 0.57
N SER A 161 -12.58 -13.61 1.55
CA SER A 161 -13.09 -14.96 1.37
C SER A 161 -14.61 -14.95 1.20
N GLU A 162 -15.07 -15.07 -0.03
CA GLU A 162 -16.48 -15.27 -0.36
C GLU A 162 -16.81 -16.77 -0.46
N PRO A 163 -18.07 -17.21 -0.42
CA PRO A 163 -18.42 -18.64 -0.40
C PRO A 163 -17.88 -19.45 -1.59
N THR A 164 -17.66 -18.83 -2.73
CA THR A 164 -17.25 -19.50 -3.98
C THR A 164 -15.98 -18.92 -4.59
N THR A 165 -15.48 -17.82 -4.09
CA THR A 165 -14.34 -17.10 -4.66
C THR A 165 -13.49 -16.47 -3.57
N THR A 166 -12.20 -16.37 -3.85
CA THR A 166 -11.24 -15.64 -3.04
C THR A 166 -10.65 -14.48 -3.84
N THR A 167 -10.59 -13.29 -3.23
CA THR A 167 -9.97 -12.10 -3.84
C THR A 167 -8.86 -11.61 -2.93
N LEU A 168 -7.66 -11.44 -3.47
CA LEU A 168 -6.52 -10.88 -2.73
C LEU A 168 -6.18 -9.49 -3.26
N ILE A 169 -6.15 -8.52 -2.36
CA ILE A 169 -5.62 -7.18 -2.64
C ILE A 169 -4.12 -7.22 -2.37
N CYS A 170 -3.31 -7.16 -3.44
CA CYS A 170 -1.88 -7.44 -3.36
C CYS A 170 -1.02 -6.23 -2.97
N GLY A 171 -1.51 -5.00 -3.17
CA GLY A 171 -0.64 -3.82 -3.09
C GLY A 171 0.57 -3.92 -4.02
N ASP A 172 1.69 -3.38 -3.59
CA ASP A 172 2.92 -3.37 -4.40
C ASP A 172 3.61 -4.76 -4.51
N ALA A 173 3.12 -5.81 -3.84
CA ALA A 173 3.64 -7.17 -4.02
C ALA A 173 3.43 -7.67 -5.47
N ILE A 174 2.32 -7.28 -6.12
CA ILE A 174 2.07 -7.48 -7.55
C ILE A 174 1.51 -6.17 -8.12
N PRO A 175 2.37 -5.30 -8.67
CA PRO A 175 1.91 -3.94 -9.00
C PRO A 175 1.02 -3.86 -10.23
N THR A 176 1.35 -4.58 -11.33
CA THR A 176 0.62 -4.47 -12.60
C THR A 176 0.43 -5.81 -13.28
N ILE A 177 -0.40 -5.85 -14.31
CA ILE A 177 -0.65 -7.05 -15.10
C ILE A 177 0.63 -7.52 -15.82
N GLU A 178 1.50 -6.60 -16.24
CA GLU A 178 2.77 -6.95 -16.89
C GLU A 178 3.70 -7.68 -15.91
N HIS A 179 3.77 -7.22 -14.64
CA HIS A 179 4.53 -7.93 -13.60
C HIS A 179 3.94 -9.31 -13.33
N LEU A 180 2.61 -9.41 -13.26
CA LEU A 180 1.93 -10.69 -13.08
C LEU A 180 2.24 -11.67 -14.21
N GLN A 181 2.16 -11.22 -15.47
CA GLN A 181 2.42 -12.05 -16.64
C GLN A 181 3.88 -12.48 -16.80
N ALA A 182 4.80 -11.58 -16.46
CA ALA A 182 6.23 -11.82 -16.55
C ALA A 182 6.82 -12.55 -15.33
N GLY A 183 6.04 -12.75 -14.26
CA GLY A 183 6.54 -13.28 -12.99
C GLY A 183 7.57 -12.35 -12.33
N GLN A 184 7.48 -11.04 -12.57
CA GLN A 184 8.42 -10.05 -12.06
C GLN A 184 7.95 -9.46 -10.75
N VAL A 185 8.87 -9.34 -9.81
CA VAL A 185 8.68 -8.63 -8.54
C VAL A 185 9.38 -7.28 -8.59
N LEU A 186 8.87 -6.31 -7.83
CA LEU A 186 9.57 -5.03 -7.65
C LEU A 186 10.91 -5.25 -6.94
N GLU A 187 11.88 -4.41 -7.29
CA GLU A 187 13.07 -4.27 -6.47
C GLU A 187 12.67 -3.74 -5.10
N GLY A 188 13.09 -4.43 -4.05
CA GLY A 188 12.69 -4.13 -2.68
C GLY A 188 13.69 -4.67 -1.68
N ALA A 189 13.26 -4.73 -0.41
CA ALA A 189 14.12 -5.12 0.69
C ALA A 189 14.60 -6.58 0.62
N ASP A 190 13.74 -7.49 0.12
CA ASP A 190 14.05 -8.92 0.01
C ASP A 190 13.40 -9.54 -1.23
N ARG A 191 14.23 -9.77 -2.25
CA ARG A 191 13.77 -10.36 -3.50
C ARG A 191 13.22 -11.79 -3.33
N LYS A 192 13.82 -12.61 -2.46
CA LYS A 192 13.35 -13.99 -2.23
C LYS A 192 12.00 -14.01 -1.56
N ALA A 193 11.82 -13.17 -0.55
CA ALA A 193 10.53 -13.01 0.11
C ALA A 193 9.47 -12.48 -0.88
N ALA A 194 9.82 -11.51 -1.74
CA ALA A 194 8.91 -10.99 -2.77
C ALA A 194 8.47 -12.08 -3.76
N GLN A 195 9.39 -12.95 -4.19
CA GLN A 195 9.08 -14.08 -5.06
C GLN A 195 8.16 -15.10 -4.37
N ALA A 196 8.42 -15.43 -3.11
CA ALA A 196 7.56 -16.33 -2.33
C ALA A 196 6.16 -15.74 -2.16
N SER A 197 6.05 -14.46 -1.78
CA SER A 197 4.77 -13.74 -1.65
C SER A 197 4.00 -13.69 -2.97
N PHE A 198 4.68 -13.47 -4.07
CA PHE A 198 4.08 -13.49 -5.41
C PHE A 198 3.50 -14.87 -5.73
N GLN A 199 4.27 -15.95 -5.49
CA GLN A 199 3.83 -17.33 -5.70
C GLN A 199 2.60 -17.65 -4.85
N GLU A 200 2.65 -17.34 -3.56
CA GLU A 200 1.56 -17.58 -2.62
C GLU A 200 0.29 -16.82 -3.02
N ALA A 201 0.43 -15.57 -3.47
CA ALA A 201 -0.70 -14.75 -3.92
C ALA A 201 -1.45 -15.39 -5.11
N ILE A 202 -0.73 -15.94 -6.10
CA ILE A 202 -1.35 -16.58 -7.25
C ILE A 202 -1.91 -17.98 -6.95
N GLU A 203 -1.43 -18.62 -5.89
CA GLU A 203 -1.94 -19.93 -5.47
C GLU A 203 -3.22 -19.83 -4.65
N ILE A 204 -3.34 -18.81 -3.78
CA ILE A 204 -4.44 -18.71 -2.82
C ILE A 204 -5.68 -18.05 -3.41
N ALA A 205 -5.54 -17.10 -4.35
CA ALA A 205 -6.65 -16.27 -4.80
C ALA A 205 -7.15 -16.62 -6.20
N ASP A 206 -8.47 -16.55 -6.40
CA ASP A 206 -9.09 -16.64 -7.72
C ASP A 206 -8.98 -15.31 -8.47
N PHE A 207 -8.98 -14.19 -7.73
CA PHE A 207 -8.83 -12.84 -8.26
C PHE A 207 -7.77 -12.07 -7.48
N LEU A 208 -6.96 -11.31 -8.21
CA LEU A 208 -5.95 -10.40 -7.66
C LEU A 208 -6.35 -8.96 -7.95
N VAL A 209 -6.38 -8.12 -6.93
CA VAL A 209 -6.41 -6.66 -7.11
C VAL A 209 -4.99 -6.18 -7.07
N LEU A 210 -4.49 -5.75 -8.22
CA LEU A 210 -3.10 -5.35 -8.41
C LEU A 210 -2.85 -3.97 -7.81
N GLY A 211 -1.62 -3.73 -7.35
CA GLY A 211 -1.26 -2.53 -6.62
C GLY A 211 -1.43 -1.23 -7.39
N ARG A 212 -1.29 -1.26 -8.72
CA ARG A 212 -1.36 -0.09 -9.60
C ARG A 212 -2.17 -0.37 -10.87
N ASP A 213 -3.03 -1.40 -10.83
CA ASP A 213 -3.82 -1.85 -11.96
C ASP A 213 -5.19 -2.38 -11.51
N ASN A 214 -5.98 -2.88 -12.45
CA ASN A 214 -7.32 -3.41 -12.20
C ASN A 214 -7.29 -4.80 -11.55
N ILE A 215 -8.46 -5.23 -11.05
CA ILE A 215 -8.69 -6.61 -10.66
C ILE A 215 -8.53 -7.55 -11.85
N THR A 216 -7.84 -8.67 -11.62
CA THR A 216 -7.48 -9.63 -12.65
C THR A 216 -7.69 -11.06 -12.12
N PRO A 217 -8.31 -11.98 -12.91
CA PRO A 217 -8.40 -13.38 -12.53
C PRO A 217 -7.03 -14.05 -12.60
N THR A 218 -6.73 -14.90 -11.61
CA THR A 218 -5.48 -15.66 -11.53
C THR A 218 -5.37 -16.78 -12.58
N ILE A 219 -6.47 -17.15 -13.24
CA ILE A 219 -6.50 -18.20 -14.28
C ILE A 219 -5.52 -17.90 -15.43
N LEU A 220 -5.18 -16.64 -15.67
CA LEU A 220 -4.17 -16.26 -16.67
C LEU A 220 -2.75 -16.78 -16.32
N SER A 221 -2.47 -17.00 -15.04
CA SER A 221 -1.19 -17.58 -14.57
C SER A 221 -1.23 -19.11 -14.51
N ARG A 222 -2.43 -19.73 -14.41
CA ARG A 222 -2.61 -21.18 -14.32
C ARG A 222 -2.69 -21.90 -15.67
N ASN A 223 -2.58 -21.17 -16.79
CA ASN A 223 -2.62 -21.79 -18.11
C ASN A 223 -1.33 -22.64 -18.33
N PRO A 224 -1.41 -23.97 -18.55
CA PRO A 224 -0.22 -24.86 -18.63
C PRO A 224 0.72 -24.53 -19.79
N GLY A 225 0.32 -23.66 -20.73
CA GLY A 225 1.15 -23.12 -21.78
C GLY A 225 1.91 -21.84 -21.42
N ASN A 226 1.49 -21.15 -20.38
CA ASN A 226 2.20 -20.06 -19.72
C ASN A 226 2.68 -20.58 -18.35
N ARG A 227 3.69 -21.44 -18.35
CA ARG A 227 4.45 -21.62 -17.10
C ARG A 227 4.91 -20.22 -16.71
N VAL A 228 4.51 -19.77 -15.51
CA VAL A 228 5.18 -18.67 -14.85
C VAL A 228 6.66 -18.96 -15.06
N ALA A 229 7.34 -18.10 -15.82
CA ALA A 229 8.71 -18.36 -16.22
C ALA A 229 9.49 -18.66 -14.96
N ASP A 230 10.21 -19.77 -14.94
CA ASP A 230 11.16 -20.07 -13.88
C ASP A 230 11.94 -18.78 -13.65
N PHE A 231 11.89 -18.24 -12.43
CA PHE A 231 12.54 -16.98 -12.12
C PHE A 231 13.99 -17.08 -12.58
N PRO A 232 14.47 -16.21 -13.47
CA PRO A 232 15.88 -16.26 -13.87
C PRO A 232 16.74 -16.05 -12.63
N GLU A 233 17.76 -16.91 -12.47
CA GLU A 233 18.75 -16.90 -11.37
C GLU A 233 19.48 -15.55 -11.26
#